data_25203e95e76499b68189ec04b5aa5247
#
_entry.id   25203e95e76499b68189ec04b5aa5247
#
_cell.length_a   1.000
_cell.length_b   1.000
_cell.length_c   1.000
_cell.angle_alpha   90.00
_cell.angle_beta   90.00
_cell.angle_gamma   90.00
#
_symmetry.space_group_name_H-M   'P 1'
#
loop_
_entity.id
_entity.type
_entity.pdbx_description
1 polymer ?
#
loop_
_entity_poly.entity_id
_entity_poly.type
_entity_poly.pdbx_seq_one_letter_code
_entity_poly.pdbx_strand_id
1 'polypeptide(L)'
;MKTRYFFLCFIIFFSCTQNNKTSQYLNIHSDVGYVGINTCKQCHMDIYSSFIETGMGKSFKTAKKKFSSSLFNHEIYDSILKFHYRPNWEGEKLVLDEYKIQNNDTIYSLKTEIDYIVGSGNHTNSHIISDNGYLSQAPFTFYTQDSILDCPPGFEHGNNTRYNRKIGLECMTCHNSFPHFTLGSENKYQNVPSGI
;
A
#
# COMPACT_ATOMS: atom_id res chain seq x y z
N MET A 1 56.13 40.35 14.38
CA MET A 1 56.04 38.88 14.42
C MET A 1 54.59 38.43 14.57
N LYS A 2 53.61 39.00 13.79
CA LYS A 2 52.17 38.66 13.91
C LYS A 2 51.47 38.37 12.56
N THR A 3 52.21 38.29 11.44
CA THR A 3 51.62 38.21 10.09
C THR A 3 51.70 36.81 9.45
N ARG A 4 52.24 35.82 10.15
CA ARG A 4 52.46 34.45 9.60
C ARG A 4 51.32 33.45 9.83
N TYR A 5 50.38 33.75 10.69
CA TYR A 5 49.30 32.82 11.02
C TYR A 5 48.00 33.03 10.20
N PHE A 6 47.90 34.13 9.49
CA PHE A 6 46.70 34.48 8.71
C PHE A 6 46.60 33.69 7.37
N PHE A 7 47.75 33.22 6.88
CA PHE A 7 47.79 32.48 5.60
C PHE A 7 47.51 31.00 5.72
N LEU A 8 47.57 30.42 6.91
CA LEU A 8 47.35 29.00 7.14
C LEU A 8 45.84 28.65 7.23
N CYS A 9 44.98 29.59 7.61
CA CYS A 9 43.52 29.36 7.70
C CYS A 9 42.80 29.38 6.35
N PHE A 10 43.43 29.92 5.29
CA PHE A 10 42.77 30.05 3.98
C PHE A 10 42.83 28.78 3.11
N ILE A 11 43.68 27.83 3.48
CA ILE A 11 43.86 26.59 2.68
C ILE A 11 42.83 25.49 3.02
N ILE A 12 42.13 25.61 4.16
CA ILE A 12 41.22 24.57 4.64
C ILE A 12 39.84 24.63 3.94
N PHE A 13 39.49 25.70 3.25
CA PHE A 13 38.16 25.88 2.63
C PHE A 13 38.01 25.35 1.19
N PHE A 14 39.05 24.77 0.58
CA PHE A 14 39.00 24.31 -0.80
C PHE A 14 38.96 22.80 -0.97
N SER A 15 38.63 22.04 0.05
CA SER A 15 38.62 20.57 -0.04
C SER A 15 37.23 19.96 -0.01
N CYS A 16 36.26 20.54 -0.73
CA CYS A 16 35.03 19.84 -1.10
C CYS A 16 34.77 20.04 -2.59
N THR A 17 35.57 19.45 -3.45
CA THR A 17 35.14 19.13 -4.79
C THR A 17 34.16 17.95 -4.67
N GLN A 18 32.86 18.24 -4.75
CA GLN A 18 31.88 17.21 -5.08
C GLN A 18 32.26 16.59 -6.42
N ASN A 19 32.95 15.44 -6.36
CA ASN A 19 33.02 14.57 -7.51
C ASN A 19 31.59 14.08 -7.76
N ASN A 20 30.85 14.75 -8.65
CA ASN A 20 29.69 14.18 -9.31
C ASN A 20 30.18 12.96 -10.09
N LYS A 21 30.36 11.83 -9.40
CA LYS A 21 30.47 10.56 -10.07
C LYS A 21 29.12 10.34 -10.75
N THR A 22 29.06 10.59 -12.05
CA THR A 22 27.96 10.06 -12.87
C THR A 22 27.79 8.62 -12.51
N SER A 23 26.61 8.25 -12.05
CA SER A 23 26.34 6.88 -11.63
C SER A 23 26.70 5.93 -12.77
N GLN A 24 27.49 4.89 -12.44
CA GLN A 24 27.83 3.81 -13.36
C GLN A 24 26.59 3.01 -13.79
N TYR A 25 25.51 3.11 -13.04
CA TYR A 25 24.26 2.38 -13.26
C TYR A 25 23.25 3.27 -13.99
N LEU A 26 22.86 2.85 -15.20
CA LEU A 26 21.93 3.61 -16.05
C LEU A 26 20.53 3.69 -15.43
N ASN A 27 20.12 2.71 -14.64
CA ASN A 27 18.79 2.61 -14.05
C ASN A 27 18.53 3.57 -12.86
N ILE A 28 19.53 4.33 -12.41
CA ILE A 28 19.38 5.30 -11.31
C ILE A 28 19.57 6.76 -11.77
N HIS A 29 19.61 7.01 -13.07
CA HIS A 29 19.60 8.36 -13.60
C HIS A 29 18.23 9.03 -13.38
N SER A 30 18.21 10.33 -13.20
CA SER A 30 17.00 11.12 -12.90
C SER A 30 15.93 11.09 -13.99
N ASP A 31 16.32 10.74 -15.20
CA ASP A 31 15.46 10.62 -16.39
C ASP A 31 14.91 9.20 -16.60
N VAL A 32 15.32 8.25 -15.77
CA VAL A 32 14.82 6.88 -15.81
C VAL A 32 13.56 6.75 -14.96
N GLY A 33 12.52 6.21 -15.55
CA GLY A 33 11.23 5.98 -14.87
C GLY A 33 10.69 4.58 -15.09
N TYR A 34 9.72 4.20 -14.27
CA TYR A 34 8.99 2.95 -14.43
C TYR A 34 8.08 3.02 -15.66
N VAL A 35 8.29 2.12 -16.62
CA VAL A 35 7.57 2.09 -17.90
C VAL A 35 6.30 1.23 -17.87
N GLY A 36 6.07 0.50 -16.80
CA GLY A 36 4.92 -0.39 -16.61
C GLY A 36 5.11 -1.78 -17.26
N ILE A 37 4.47 -2.77 -16.66
CA ILE A 37 4.56 -4.17 -17.05
C ILE A 37 4.10 -4.42 -18.51
N ASN A 38 3.18 -3.60 -19.02
CA ASN A 38 2.68 -3.73 -20.39
C ASN A 38 3.75 -3.42 -21.45
N THR A 39 4.74 -2.59 -21.12
CA THR A 39 5.90 -2.33 -22.01
C THR A 39 6.76 -3.58 -22.09
N CYS A 40 7.05 -4.23 -20.96
CA CYS A 40 7.82 -5.48 -20.93
C CYS A 40 7.14 -6.61 -21.69
N LYS A 41 5.80 -6.69 -21.59
CA LYS A 41 4.96 -7.66 -22.28
C LYS A 41 5.16 -7.70 -23.79
N GLN A 42 5.47 -6.57 -24.43
CA GLN A 42 5.60 -6.47 -25.89
C GLN A 42 6.76 -7.36 -26.43
N CYS A 43 7.84 -7.51 -25.67
CA CYS A 43 8.99 -8.33 -26.04
C CYS A 43 9.11 -9.62 -25.22
N HIS A 44 8.50 -9.69 -24.03
CA HIS A 44 8.66 -10.79 -23.07
C HIS A 44 7.31 -11.43 -22.71
N MET A 45 6.50 -11.78 -23.72
CA MET A 45 5.15 -12.31 -23.54
C MET A 45 5.10 -13.55 -22.64
N ASP A 46 6.02 -14.50 -22.84
CA ASP A 46 6.05 -15.76 -22.10
C ASP A 46 6.35 -15.51 -20.60
N ILE A 47 7.32 -14.64 -20.32
CA ILE A 47 7.67 -14.24 -18.96
C ILE A 47 6.51 -13.50 -18.33
N TYR A 48 5.88 -12.56 -19.05
CA TYR A 48 4.71 -11.83 -18.59
C TYR A 48 3.57 -12.78 -18.22
N SER A 49 3.23 -13.72 -19.14
CA SER A 49 2.11 -14.64 -18.95
C SER A 49 2.31 -15.57 -17.76
N SER A 50 3.53 -16.06 -17.54
CA SER A 50 3.85 -16.85 -16.35
C SER A 50 3.87 -16.02 -15.08
N PHE A 51 4.43 -14.81 -15.12
CA PHE A 51 4.53 -13.93 -13.95
C PHE A 51 3.17 -13.53 -13.39
N ILE A 52 2.21 -13.11 -14.23
CA ILE A 52 0.88 -12.67 -13.77
C ILE A 52 0.07 -13.80 -13.11
N GLU A 53 0.47 -15.07 -13.30
CA GLU A 53 -0.15 -16.22 -12.64
C GLU A 53 0.50 -16.56 -11.29
N THR A 54 1.67 -16.01 -10.98
CA THR A 54 2.33 -16.19 -9.69
C THR A 54 1.60 -15.51 -8.55
N GLY A 55 1.87 -15.95 -7.31
CA GLY A 55 1.36 -15.27 -6.12
C GLY A 55 1.80 -13.80 -6.05
N MET A 56 3.03 -13.47 -6.47
CA MET A 56 3.52 -12.11 -6.54
C MET A 56 2.78 -11.29 -7.59
N GLY A 57 2.65 -11.78 -8.82
CA GLY A 57 1.92 -11.09 -9.90
C GLY A 57 0.45 -10.84 -9.59
N LYS A 58 -0.13 -11.61 -8.65
CA LYS A 58 -1.51 -11.45 -8.17
C LYS A 58 -1.65 -10.63 -6.90
N SER A 59 -0.55 -10.27 -6.25
CA SER A 59 -0.55 -9.81 -4.85
C SER A 59 -1.11 -8.40 -4.62
N PHE A 60 -1.24 -7.57 -5.67
CA PHE A 60 -1.77 -6.21 -5.56
C PHE A 60 -2.63 -5.86 -6.78
N LYS A 61 -3.89 -5.51 -6.54
CA LYS A 61 -4.85 -5.15 -7.59
C LYS A 61 -5.78 -4.03 -7.12
N THR A 62 -6.33 -3.28 -8.07
CA THR A 62 -7.51 -2.44 -7.78
C THR A 62 -8.67 -3.30 -7.29
N ALA A 63 -9.48 -2.76 -6.38
CA ALA A 63 -10.62 -3.48 -5.81
C ALA A 63 -11.74 -3.65 -6.83
N LYS A 64 -11.71 -4.78 -7.55
CA LYS A 64 -12.74 -5.20 -8.50
C LYS A 64 -13.13 -6.65 -8.24
N LYS A 65 -14.40 -7.00 -8.48
CA LYS A 65 -14.93 -8.35 -8.24
C LYS A 65 -14.06 -9.45 -8.84
N LYS A 66 -13.60 -9.28 -10.09
CA LYS A 66 -12.78 -10.26 -10.80
C LYS A 66 -11.41 -10.54 -10.18
N PHE A 67 -10.94 -9.69 -9.26
CA PHE A 67 -9.65 -9.81 -8.57
C PHE A 67 -9.78 -10.24 -7.12
N SER A 68 -11.01 -10.30 -6.60
CA SER A 68 -11.28 -10.70 -5.22
C SER A 68 -11.53 -12.20 -5.13
N SER A 69 -10.88 -12.84 -4.17
CA SER A 69 -11.24 -14.20 -3.73
C SER A 69 -12.16 -14.18 -2.51
N SER A 70 -12.49 -12.99 -2.00
CA SER A 70 -13.23 -12.82 -0.74
C SER A 70 -14.71 -13.16 -0.90
N LEU A 71 -15.24 -13.85 0.09
CA LEU A 71 -16.66 -14.09 0.28
C LEU A 71 -17.18 -13.14 1.36
N PHE A 72 -18.12 -12.26 1.00
CA PHE A 72 -18.73 -11.31 1.91
C PHE A 72 -20.10 -11.80 2.35
N ASN A 73 -20.13 -12.92 3.06
CA ASN A 73 -21.34 -13.64 3.47
C ASN A 73 -21.75 -13.37 4.93
N HIS A 74 -20.95 -12.65 5.68
CA HIS A 74 -21.25 -12.24 7.04
C HIS A 74 -20.55 -10.92 7.36
N GLU A 75 -20.84 -10.36 8.52
CA GLU A 75 -20.18 -9.18 9.06
C GLU A 75 -19.17 -9.57 10.14
N ILE A 76 -18.20 -8.69 10.39
CA ILE A 76 -17.27 -8.79 11.50
C ILE A 76 -17.81 -7.94 12.65
N TYR A 77 -17.77 -8.47 13.87
CA TYR A 77 -18.09 -7.74 15.07
C TYR A 77 -16.87 -7.63 16.00
N ASP A 78 -16.36 -6.40 16.14
CA ASP A 78 -15.34 -6.09 17.14
C ASP A 78 -16.00 -5.93 18.50
N SER A 79 -15.89 -6.95 19.33
CA SER A 79 -16.54 -7.01 20.65
C SER A 79 -15.99 -6.01 21.66
N ILE A 80 -14.78 -5.47 21.45
CA ILE A 80 -14.13 -4.52 22.34
C ILE A 80 -14.54 -3.09 21.96
N LEU A 81 -14.34 -2.72 20.68
CA LEU A 81 -14.70 -1.39 20.20
C LEU A 81 -16.19 -1.25 19.89
N LYS A 82 -16.95 -2.37 19.85
CA LYS A 82 -18.38 -2.43 19.53
C LYS A 82 -18.69 -1.92 18.12
N PHE A 83 -17.79 -2.13 17.18
CA PHE A 83 -18.02 -1.85 15.77
C PHE A 83 -18.44 -3.11 15.03
N HIS A 84 -19.34 -2.92 14.08
CA HIS A 84 -19.67 -3.87 13.04
C HIS A 84 -19.03 -3.43 11.74
N TYR A 85 -18.48 -4.38 10.97
CA TYR A 85 -17.86 -4.17 9.66
C TYR A 85 -18.52 -5.09 8.67
N ARG A 86 -19.18 -4.52 7.67
CA ARG A 86 -19.88 -5.26 6.62
C ARG A 86 -19.37 -4.85 5.25
N PRO A 87 -18.38 -5.57 4.67
CA PRO A 87 -17.95 -5.33 3.30
C PRO A 87 -19.00 -5.87 2.33
N ASN A 88 -19.21 -5.15 1.23
CA ASN A 88 -20.13 -5.57 0.18
C ASN A 88 -19.76 -4.96 -1.18
N TRP A 89 -20.31 -5.50 -2.26
CA TRP A 89 -20.15 -4.96 -3.59
C TRP A 89 -21.36 -4.12 -3.99
N GLU A 90 -21.14 -2.84 -4.24
CA GLU A 90 -22.11 -1.92 -4.87
C GLU A 90 -21.72 -1.75 -6.35
N GLY A 91 -22.33 -2.54 -7.23
CA GLY A 91 -21.88 -2.63 -8.62
C GLY A 91 -20.45 -3.20 -8.71
N GLU A 92 -19.52 -2.43 -9.27
CA GLU A 92 -18.10 -2.78 -9.34
C GLU A 92 -17.25 -2.22 -8.19
N LYS A 93 -17.85 -1.43 -7.29
CA LYS A 93 -17.16 -0.84 -6.14
C LYS A 93 -17.26 -1.75 -4.94
N LEU A 94 -16.14 -1.99 -4.29
CA LEU A 94 -16.11 -2.62 -2.97
C LEU A 94 -16.28 -1.51 -1.93
N VAL A 95 -17.25 -1.67 -1.05
CA VAL A 95 -17.51 -0.73 0.04
C VAL A 95 -17.50 -1.46 1.37
N LEU A 96 -17.12 -0.75 2.42
CA LEU A 96 -17.20 -1.19 3.79
C LEU A 96 -18.20 -0.32 4.54
N ASP A 97 -19.26 -0.91 5.05
CA ASP A 97 -20.14 -0.30 6.03
C ASP A 97 -19.59 -0.57 7.44
N GLU A 98 -19.16 0.48 8.12
CA GLU A 98 -18.79 0.44 9.54
C GLU A 98 -19.89 1.09 10.36
N TYR A 99 -20.38 0.42 11.41
CA TYR A 99 -21.47 0.97 12.22
C TYR A 99 -21.45 0.48 13.66
N LYS A 100 -22.20 1.19 14.53
CA LYS A 100 -22.47 0.78 15.91
C LYS A 100 -23.96 0.74 16.18
N ILE A 101 -24.37 -0.28 16.95
CA ILE A 101 -25.74 -0.44 17.42
C ILE A 101 -25.79 -0.25 18.93
N GLN A 102 -26.79 0.50 19.41
CA GLN A 102 -27.13 0.64 20.82
C GLN A 102 -28.64 0.64 20.95
N ASN A 103 -29.19 -0.20 21.86
CA ASN A 103 -30.62 -0.33 22.09
C ASN A 103 -31.44 -0.58 20.80
N ASN A 104 -30.92 -1.37 19.87
CA ASN A 104 -31.44 -1.67 18.55
C ASN A 104 -31.41 -0.51 17.53
N ASP A 105 -30.87 0.63 17.90
CA ASP A 105 -30.72 1.77 16.99
C ASP A 105 -29.26 1.88 16.49
N THR A 106 -29.08 2.22 15.22
CA THR A 106 -27.77 2.54 14.68
C THR A 106 -27.37 3.94 15.11
N ILE A 107 -26.43 4.02 16.06
CA ILE A 107 -25.96 5.29 16.63
C ILE A 107 -24.78 5.90 15.89
N TYR A 108 -24.15 5.13 15.01
CA TYR A 108 -23.03 5.56 14.17
C TYR A 108 -23.01 4.73 12.88
N SER A 109 -22.71 5.36 11.76
CA SER A 109 -22.51 4.70 10.48
C SER A 109 -21.50 5.48 9.64
N LEU A 110 -20.57 4.75 9.01
CA LEU A 110 -19.60 5.25 8.03
C LEU A 110 -19.53 4.26 6.87
N LYS A 111 -19.66 4.78 5.65
CA LYS A 111 -19.42 3.99 4.42
C LYS A 111 -18.11 4.45 3.79
N THR A 112 -17.21 3.51 3.52
CA THR A 112 -15.89 3.76 2.93
C THR A 112 -15.70 2.92 1.69
N GLU A 113 -15.27 3.52 0.58
CA GLU A 113 -14.88 2.80 -0.63
C GLU A 113 -13.50 2.18 -0.43
N ILE A 114 -13.31 0.98 -0.95
CA ILE A 114 -12.04 0.24 -0.93
C ILE A 114 -11.38 0.38 -2.30
N ASP A 115 -10.13 0.80 -2.33
CA ASP A 115 -9.40 1.08 -3.58
C ASP A 115 -8.58 -0.10 -4.07
N TYR A 116 -7.95 -0.86 -3.14
CA TYR A 116 -7.04 -1.95 -3.50
C TYR A 116 -7.28 -3.21 -2.69
N ILE A 117 -6.98 -4.34 -3.34
CA ILE A 117 -6.91 -5.67 -2.73
C ILE A 117 -5.43 -6.08 -2.70
N VAL A 118 -4.96 -6.52 -1.54
CA VAL A 118 -3.60 -7.00 -1.31
C VAL A 118 -3.63 -8.47 -0.93
N GLY A 119 -2.77 -9.24 -1.57
CA GLY A 119 -2.68 -10.69 -1.42
C GLY A 119 -3.16 -11.41 -2.68
N SER A 120 -2.52 -12.54 -2.96
CA SER A 120 -2.80 -13.35 -4.17
C SER A 120 -4.14 -14.09 -4.13
N GLY A 121 -4.81 -14.10 -2.97
CA GLY A 121 -6.01 -14.90 -2.74
C GLY A 121 -5.73 -16.35 -2.35
N ASN A 122 -4.47 -16.78 -2.24
CA ASN A 122 -4.13 -18.14 -1.80
C ASN A 122 -4.21 -18.29 -0.27
N HIS A 123 -3.89 -17.23 0.48
CA HIS A 123 -3.93 -17.20 1.95
C HIS A 123 -4.90 -16.15 2.45
N THR A 124 -4.75 -14.91 1.96
CA THR A 124 -5.58 -13.78 2.39
C THR A 124 -5.86 -12.83 1.24
N ASN A 125 -6.95 -12.06 1.37
CA ASN A 125 -7.13 -10.77 0.74
C ASN A 125 -7.29 -9.71 1.83
N SER A 126 -6.31 -8.84 2.00
CA SER A 126 -6.40 -7.61 2.78
C SER A 126 -6.81 -6.44 1.88
N HIS A 127 -7.25 -5.36 2.49
CA HIS A 127 -7.89 -4.27 1.75
C HIS A 127 -7.27 -2.93 2.14
N ILE A 128 -7.11 -2.02 1.17
CA ILE A 128 -6.52 -0.70 1.35
C ILE A 128 -7.50 0.35 0.84
N ILE A 129 -7.61 1.43 1.58
CA ILE A 129 -8.27 2.67 1.19
C ILE A 129 -7.24 3.73 0.78
N SER A 130 -7.64 4.62 -0.12
CA SER A 130 -6.83 5.76 -0.57
C SER A 130 -7.62 7.05 -0.38
N ASP A 131 -7.24 7.85 0.60
CA ASP A 131 -7.81 9.18 0.79
C ASP A 131 -6.81 10.23 0.33
N ASN A 132 -7.06 10.87 -0.82
CA ASN A 132 -6.18 11.87 -1.42
C ASN A 132 -4.71 11.39 -1.55
N GLY A 133 -4.53 10.10 -1.84
CA GLY A 133 -3.24 9.44 -1.96
C GLY A 133 -2.63 8.95 -0.64
N TYR A 134 -3.26 9.20 0.51
CA TYR A 134 -2.88 8.57 1.77
C TYR A 134 -3.45 7.17 1.86
N LEU A 135 -2.58 6.16 1.93
CA LEU A 135 -2.98 4.77 1.97
C LEU A 135 -3.08 4.26 3.41
N SER A 136 -4.20 3.62 3.72
CA SER A 136 -4.43 2.98 5.02
C SER A 136 -5.08 1.62 4.85
N GLN A 137 -4.79 0.69 5.76
CA GLN A 137 -5.43 -0.61 5.78
C GLN A 137 -6.88 -0.49 6.26
N ALA A 138 -7.80 -1.12 5.54
CA ALA A 138 -9.18 -1.28 6.00
C ALA A 138 -9.25 -2.33 7.12
N PRO A 139 -10.20 -2.20 8.08
CA PRO A 139 -10.30 -3.06 9.25
C PRO A 139 -10.93 -4.43 8.96
N PHE A 140 -10.69 -5.01 7.79
CA PHE A 140 -11.13 -6.35 7.46
C PHE A 140 -10.17 -7.07 6.50
N THR A 141 -10.09 -8.37 6.63
CA THR A 141 -9.30 -9.30 5.80
C THR A 141 -10.10 -10.57 5.59
N PHE A 142 -10.05 -11.11 4.38
CA PHE A 142 -10.58 -12.42 4.08
C PHE A 142 -9.45 -13.46 4.14
N TYR A 143 -9.60 -14.46 4.99
CA TYR A 143 -8.68 -15.59 5.17
C TYR A 143 -9.17 -16.74 4.30
N THR A 144 -8.52 -16.92 3.15
CA THR A 144 -9.00 -17.82 2.09
C THR A 144 -9.02 -19.28 2.50
N GLN A 145 -8.01 -19.72 3.26
CA GLN A 145 -7.89 -21.13 3.66
C GLN A 145 -9.04 -21.58 4.57
N ASP A 146 -9.47 -20.70 5.47
CA ASP A 146 -10.55 -20.98 6.41
C ASP A 146 -11.90 -20.47 5.91
N SER A 147 -11.91 -19.73 4.78
CA SER A 147 -13.08 -19.02 4.23
C SER A 147 -13.74 -18.09 5.26
N ILE A 148 -12.92 -17.44 6.09
CA ILE A 148 -13.35 -16.56 7.17
C ILE A 148 -13.07 -15.11 6.82
N LEU A 149 -14.04 -14.25 7.11
CA LEU A 149 -13.91 -12.80 7.10
C LEU A 149 -13.70 -12.33 8.53
N ASP A 150 -12.57 -11.68 8.81
CA ASP A 150 -12.23 -11.20 10.15
C ASP A 150 -11.35 -9.94 10.09
N CYS A 151 -11.03 -9.38 11.24
CA CYS A 151 -10.09 -8.28 11.37
C CYS A 151 -8.70 -8.66 10.85
N PRO A 152 -7.91 -7.68 10.35
CA PRO A 152 -6.52 -7.92 9.97
C PRO A 152 -5.65 -8.37 11.15
N PRO A 153 -4.57 -9.14 10.90
CA PRO A 153 -3.64 -9.53 11.96
C PRO A 153 -3.13 -8.31 12.74
N GLY A 154 -3.09 -8.43 14.07
CA GLY A 154 -2.68 -7.36 14.98
C GLY A 154 -3.81 -6.38 15.35
N PHE A 155 -5.05 -6.63 14.92
CA PHE A 155 -6.22 -5.86 15.37
C PHE A 155 -6.94 -6.52 16.55
N GLU A 156 -6.48 -7.67 16.98
CA GLU A 156 -7.03 -8.43 18.10
C GLU A 156 -6.83 -7.70 19.43
N HIS A 157 -7.59 -8.11 20.44
CA HIS A 157 -7.42 -7.65 21.83
C HIS A 157 -7.52 -6.14 22.04
N GLY A 158 -8.34 -5.46 21.23
CA GLY A 158 -8.54 -4.00 21.33
C GLY A 158 -7.51 -3.17 20.58
N ASN A 159 -6.62 -3.79 19.81
CA ASN A 159 -5.63 -3.11 19.00
C ASN A 159 -6.17 -2.64 17.63
N ASN A 160 -7.46 -2.79 17.38
CA ASN A 160 -8.09 -2.33 16.16
C ASN A 160 -8.02 -0.79 16.04
N THR A 161 -7.14 -0.31 15.18
CA THR A 161 -6.95 1.11 14.92
C THR A 161 -7.91 1.65 13.86
N ARG A 162 -8.88 0.83 13.43
CA ARG A 162 -9.82 1.13 12.34
C ARG A 162 -9.05 1.48 11.06
N TYR A 163 -9.15 2.71 10.56
CA TYR A 163 -8.50 3.18 9.33
C TYR A 163 -7.13 3.84 9.57
N ASN A 164 -6.55 3.74 10.77
CA ASN A 164 -5.32 4.47 11.11
C ASN A 164 -4.02 3.66 10.91
N ARG A 165 -4.11 2.38 10.45
CA ARG A 165 -2.91 1.64 10.09
C ARG A 165 -2.41 2.12 8.73
N LYS A 166 -1.35 2.94 8.77
CA LYS A 166 -0.72 3.52 7.57
C LYS A 166 -0.02 2.45 6.75
N ILE A 167 -0.11 2.56 5.43
CA ILE A 167 0.61 1.72 4.48
C ILE A 167 1.83 2.50 3.98
N GLY A 168 2.95 2.28 4.62
CA GLY A 168 4.21 2.92 4.31
C GLY A 168 4.94 2.28 3.12
N LEU A 169 6.09 2.86 2.78
CA LEU A 169 6.90 2.43 1.64
C LEU A 169 7.40 0.99 1.80
N GLU A 170 7.67 0.54 3.03
CA GLU A 170 8.10 -0.81 3.36
C GLU A 170 7.09 -1.88 2.93
N CYS A 171 5.79 -1.61 3.05
CA CYS A 171 4.74 -2.50 2.58
C CYS A 171 4.69 -2.51 1.05
N MET A 172 4.72 -1.33 0.45
CA MET A 172 4.56 -1.16 -0.99
C MET A 172 5.76 -1.66 -1.78
N THR A 173 6.96 -1.66 -1.21
CA THR A 173 8.18 -2.19 -1.87
C THR A 173 8.03 -3.68 -2.23
N CYS A 174 7.29 -4.46 -1.45
CA CYS A 174 7.03 -5.87 -1.72
C CYS A 174 5.72 -6.12 -2.48
N HIS A 175 4.71 -5.27 -2.29
CA HIS A 175 3.36 -5.49 -2.80
C HIS A 175 2.99 -4.65 -4.03
N ASN A 176 3.86 -3.73 -4.45
CA ASN A 176 3.62 -2.88 -5.63
C ASN A 176 4.91 -2.64 -6.40
N SER A 177 4.84 -2.40 -7.70
CA SER A 177 6.04 -2.33 -8.55
C SER A 177 6.85 -1.05 -8.34
N PHE A 178 6.24 0.10 -8.42
CA PHE A 178 6.93 1.38 -8.28
C PHE A 178 5.95 2.52 -7.92
N PRO A 179 5.44 2.55 -6.70
CA PRO A 179 4.56 3.63 -6.28
C PRO A 179 5.35 4.92 -6.13
N HIS A 180 4.80 6.04 -6.62
CA HIS A 180 5.41 7.34 -6.46
C HIS A 180 5.14 7.86 -5.04
N PHE A 181 6.05 7.55 -4.12
CA PHE A 181 5.97 7.96 -2.73
C PHE A 181 6.28 9.45 -2.57
N THR A 182 5.51 10.16 -1.74
CA THR A 182 5.75 11.57 -1.40
C THR A 182 6.74 11.65 -0.25
N LEU A 183 7.97 12.10 -0.53
CA LEU A 183 9.02 12.27 0.48
C LEU A 183 8.55 13.18 1.62
N GLY A 184 8.89 12.79 2.84
CA GLY A 184 8.47 13.48 4.06
C GLY A 184 7.07 13.13 4.56
N SER A 185 6.32 12.28 3.85
CA SER A 185 5.09 11.67 4.34
C SER A 185 5.34 10.29 4.91
N GLU A 186 4.36 9.72 5.63
CA GLU A 186 4.43 8.34 6.13
C GLU A 186 3.76 7.33 5.18
N ASN A 187 2.72 7.75 4.44
CA ASN A 187 1.88 6.86 3.63
C ASN A 187 1.22 7.58 2.46
N LYS A 188 1.78 8.70 1.98
CA LYS A 188 1.23 9.42 0.83
C LYS A 188 1.92 9.03 -0.46
N TYR A 189 1.12 8.74 -1.48
CA TYR A 189 1.56 8.38 -2.83
C TYR A 189 0.88 9.28 -3.85
N GLN A 190 1.64 9.73 -4.86
CA GLN A 190 1.13 10.49 -5.99
C GLN A 190 0.54 9.56 -7.05
N ASN A 191 1.09 8.37 -7.18
CA ASN A 191 0.63 7.33 -8.07
C ASN A 191 0.86 5.95 -7.46
N VAL A 192 -0.13 5.08 -7.59
CA VAL A 192 -0.06 3.68 -7.17
C VAL A 192 -0.41 2.81 -8.37
N PRO A 193 0.59 2.17 -9.02
CA PRO A 193 0.32 1.24 -10.11
C PRO A 193 -0.60 0.10 -9.69
N SER A 194 -1.49 -0.33 -10.57
CA SER A 194 -2.34 -1.51 -10.31
C SER A 194 -1.58 -2.79 -10.67
N GLY A 195 -0.82 -3.31 -9.74
CA GLY A 195 -0.05 -4.54 -9.92
C GLY A 195 1.43 -4.36 -9.56
N ILE A 196 2.18 -5.42 -9.72
CA ILE A 196 3.65 -5.47 -9.53
C ILE A 196 4.36 -5.43 -10.88
#